data_2937a305dda8f5030bdc45cbf00b23a8
#
_entry.id   2937a305dda8f5030bdc45cbf00b23a8
#
_cell.length_a   1.000
_cell.length_b   1.000
_cell.length_c   1.000
_cell.angle_alpha   90.00
_cell.angle_beta   90.00
_cell.angle_gamma   90.00
#
_symmetry.space_group_name_H-M   'P 1'
#
loop_
_entity.id
_entity.type
_entity.pdbx_description
1 polymer ?
#
loop_
_entity_poly.entity_id
_entity_poly.type
_entity_poly.pdbx_seq_one_letter_code
_entity_poly.pdbx_strand_id
1 'polypeptide(L)'
;MRERTGFPAEILEQLPELQLLVTTGMRNLSIDMNAAKAQGITVCGTGMLGYPTAELTWALILALARNLTHESQSMQEGGWHRSLGLGLKGKTLGLYGLGKLGSQVAKVGQAFGMHVIAWSTNLTQDRCNELDVEYVSKEELFRQSDFLSIHMVLSDRTRGSVSEKELNWMKRDAFLINTSRGPIVNESDLLEALGSYRIAGAAVDVFAVSYTHLTLPTRLS
;
A
#
# COMPACT_ATOMS: atom_id res chain seq x y z
N MET A 1 1.36 -11.98 -18.11
CA MET A 1 0.50 -12.47 -17.00
C MET A 1 0.63 -11.56 -15.79
N ARG A 2 -0.31 -11.61 -14.85
CA ARG A 2 -0.24 -10.83 -13.62
C ARG A 2 0.52 -11.59 -12.53
N GLU A 3 1.15 -10.87 -11.60
CA GLU A 3 1.90 -11.39 -10.46
C GLU A 3 1.16 -12.46 -9.61
N ARG A 4 -0.18 -12.45 -9.65
CA ARG A 4 -1.04 -13.35 -8.86
C ARG A 4 -1.45 -14.63 -9.56
N THR A 5 -1.14 -14.79 -10.86
CA THR A 5 -1.44 -16.01 -11.57
C THR A 5 -0.34 -17.00 -11.30
N GLY A 6 -0.65 -18.08 -10.60
CA GLY A 6 0.32 -19.14 -10.27
C GLY A 6 0.70 -19.96 -11.51
N PHE A 7 1.99 -20.26 -11.64
CA PHE A 7 2.53 -21.21 -12.57
C PHE A 7 3.48 -22.17 -11.82
N PRO A 8 2.92 -23.03 -10.94
CA PRO A 8 3.68 -24.08 -10.30
C PRO A 8 4.08 -25.15 -11.30
N ALA A 9 4.97 -26.09 -10.91
CA ALA A 9 5.48 -27.13 -11.77
C ALA A 9 4.36 -27.92 -12.47
N GLU A 10 3.31 -28.28 -11.74
CA GLU A 10 2.19 -29.11 -12.26
C GLU A 10 1.42 -28.42 -13.39
N ILE A 11 1.37 -27.09 -13.38
CA ILE A 11 0.72 -26.33 -14.48
C ILE A 11 1.67 -26.22 -15.66
N LEU A 12 2.97 -25.98 -15.42
CA LEU A 12 3.97 -25.88 -16.48
C LEU A 12 4.10 -27.22 -17.24
N GLU A 13 4.05 -28.35 -16.54
CA GLU A 13 4.08 -29.68 -17.12
C GLU A 13 2.91 -29.96 -18.08
N GLN A 14 1.78 -29.32 -17.88
CA GLN A 14 0.60 -29.43 -18.77
C GLN A 14 0.71 -28.55 -20.03
N LEU A 15 1.78 -27.76 -20.15
CA LEU A 15 2.00 -26.81 -21.24
C LEU A 15 3.28 -27.12 -22.03
N PRO A 16 3.38 -28.29 -22.68
CA PRO A 16 4.62 -28.74 -23.32
C PRO A 16 5.10 -27.84 -24.47
N GLU A 17 4.19 -27.10 -25.10
CA GLU A 17 4.50 -26.17 -26.20
C GLU A 17 4.83 -24.74 -25.71
N LEU A 18 4.81 -24.49 -24.40
CA LEU A 18 5.10 -23.17 -23.86
C LEU A 18 6.60 -22.87 -23.95
N GLN A 19 6.96 -21.87 -24.74
CA GLN A 19 8.36 -21.46 -24.93
C GLN A 19 8.70 -20.15 -24.24
N LEU A 20 7.70 -19.25 -24.05
CA LEU A 20 7.89 -17.94 -23.50
C LEU A 20 6.80 -17.60 -22.49
N LEU A 21 7.19 -17.19 -21.28
CA LEU A 21 6.30 -16.69 -20.24
C LEU A 21 6.70 -15.26 -19.86
N VAL A 22 5.84 -14.29 -20.17
CA VAL A 22 6.08 -12.89 -19.84
C VAL A 22 5.23 -12.49 -18.66
N THR A 23 5.87 -11.96 -17.59
CA THR A 23 5.19 -11.48 -16.40
C THR A 23 5.33 -9.96 -16.23
N THR A 24 4.32 -9.32 -15.66
CA THR A 24 4.42 -7.91 -15.26
C THR A 24 5.36 -7.77 -14.06
N GLY A 25 6.33 -6.86 -14.18
CA GLY A 25 7.38 -6.68 -13.18
C GLY A 25 8.54 -7.68 -13.34
N MET A 26 9.67 -7.36 -12.68
CA MET A 26 10.93 -8.10 -12.83
C MET A 26 10.98 -9.38 -12.01
N ARG A 27 10.07 -9.60 -11.07
CA ARG A 27 10.01 -10.80 -10.23
C ARG A 27 8.55 -11.23 -10.04
N ASN A 28 8.33 -12.53 -10.17
CA ASN A 28 7.04 -13.14 -9.88
C ASN A 28 7.25 -14.43 -9.10
N LEU A 29 6.96 -14.40 -7.80
CA LEU A 29 7.12 -15.55 -6.91
C LEU A 29 6.09 -16.67 -7.17
N SER A 30 5.07 -16.39 -7.98
CA SER A 30 4.06 -17.38 -8.36
C SER A 30 4.47 -18.26 -9.53
N ILE A 31 5.68 -18.10 -10.08
CA ILE A 31 6.24 -18.94 -11.14
C ILE A 31 7.32 -19.85 -10.54
N ASP A 32 7.21 -21.16 -10.77
CA ASP A 32 8.28 -22.09 -10.49
C ASP A 32 9.38 -21.94 -11.55
N MET A 33 10.40 -21.15 -11.21
CA MET A 33 11.53 -20.87 -12.10
C MET A 33 12.38 -22.07 -12.41
N ASN A 34 12.43 -23.08 -11.49
CA ASN A 34 13.20 -24.29 -11.70
C ASN A 34 12.49 -25.21 -12.70
N ALA A 35 11.18 -25.38 -12.54
CA ALA A 35 10.37 -26.15 -13.48
C ALA A 35 10.36 -25.50 -14.87
N ALA A 36 10.20 -24.17 -14.96
CA ALA A 36 10.27 -23.44 -16.22
C ALA A 36 11.60 -23.65 -16.93
N LYS A 37 12.70 -23.55 -16.19
CA LYS A 37 14.05 -23.79 -16.75
C LYS A 37 14.25 -25.24 -17.21
N ALA A 38 13.74 -26.21 -16.45
CA ALA A 38 13.85 -27.64 -16.81
C ALA A 38 13.12 -27.98 -18.12
N GLN A 39 12.01 -27.26 -18.41
CA GLN A 39 11.25 -27.40 -19.66
C GLN A 39 11.72 -26.48 -20.79
N GLY A 40 12.80 -25.72 -20.59
CA GLY A 40 13.33 -24.81 -21.61
C GLY A 40 12.46 -23.56 -21.84
N ILE A 41 11.56 -23.23 -20.91
CA ILE A 41 10.69 -22.06 -21.00
C ILE A 41 11.48 -20.79 -20.66
N THR A 42 11.52 -19.83 -21.58
CA THR A 42 12.09 -18.51 -21.31
C THR A 42 11.12 -17.69 -20.47
N VAL A 43 11.55 -17.22 -19.29
CA VAL A 43 10.74 -16.35 -18.43
C VAL A 43 11.30 -14.94 -18.46
N CYS A 44 10.48 -13.98 -18.88
CA CYS A 44 10.85 -12.57 -18.99
C CYS A 44 9.96 -11.71 -18.09
N GLY A 45 10.56 -10.73 -17.42
CA GLY A 45 9.84 -9.66 -16.71
C GLY A 45 9.76 -8.39 -17.55
N THR A 46 8.74 -7.58 -17.33
CA THR A 46 8.64 -6.23 -17.91
C THR A 46 9.20 -5.17 -16.97
N GLY A 47 9.66 -4.06 -17.54
CA GLY A 47 9.96 -2.87 -16.74
C GLY A 47 8.73 -2.38 -15.98
N MET A 48 8.97 -1.74 -14.84
CA MET A 48 7.92 -1.13 -14.02
C MET A 48 8.06 0.39 -14.00
N LEU A 49 6.95 1.08 -14.20
CA LEU A 49 6.86 2.50 -13.89
C LEU A 49 6.89 2.67 -12.38
N GLY A 50 7.84 3.45 -11.89
CA GLY A 50 8.08 3.58 -10.44
C GLY A 50 7.28 4.70 -9.77
N TYR A 51 6.44 5.46 -10.50
CA TYR A 51 5.75 6.65 -9.99
C TYR A 51 4.23 6.49 -9.79
N PRO A 52 3.47 5.69 -10.56
CA PRO A 52 2.01 5.68 -10.45
C PRO A 52 1.49 5.31 -9.07
N THR A 53 2.18 4.40 -8.37
CA THR A 53 1.80 4.01 -6.99
C THR A 53 2.01 5.16 -6.01
N ALA A 54 3.07 5.96 -6.16
CA ALA A 54 3.29 7.13 -5.32
C ALA A 54 2.25 8.22 -5.58
N GLU A 55 1.87 8.43 -6.86
CA GLU A 55 0.79 9.35 -7.24
C GLU A 55 -0.56 8.92 -6.64
N LEU A 56 -0.91 7.62 -6.75
CA LEU A 56 -2.12 7.09 -6.15
C LEU A 56 -2.10 7.22 -4.61
N THR A 57 -0.96 6.97 -3.97
CA THR A 57 -0.81 7.18 -2.53
C THR A 57 -1.19 8.62 -2.14
N TRP A 58 -0.71 9.60 -2.89
CA TRP A 58 -1.02 11.00 -2.64
C TRP A 58 -2.48 11.35 -2.97
N ALA A 59 -3.05 10.78 -4.03
CA ALA A 59 -4.47 10.94 -4.32
C ALA A 59 -5.34 10.45 -3.14
N LEU A 60 -4.99 9.30 -2.55
CA LEU A 60 -5.70 8.73 -1.40
C LEU A 60 -5.49 9.58 -0.12
N ILE A 61 -4.27 10.04 0.16
CA ILE A 61 -3.99 10.93 1.30
C ILE A 61 -4.82 12.21 1.19
N LEU A 62 -4.83 12.85 0.02
CA LEU A 62 -5.59 14.08 -0.21
C LEU A 62 -7.11 13.83 -0.16
N ALA A 63 -7.58 12.69 -0.69
CA ALA A 63 -8.98 12.31 -0.62
C ALA A 63 -9.45 12.15 0.83
N LEU A 64 -8.67 11.48 1.68
CA LEU A 64 -8.96 11.34 3.11
C LEU A 64 -8.89 12.69 3.83
N ALA A 65 -7.82 13.45 3.64
CA ALA A 65 -7.63 14.75 4.30
C ALA A 65 -8.74 15.75 3.98
N ARG A 66 -9.29 15.70 2.78
CA ARG A 66 -10.31 16.64 2.30
C ARG A 66 -11.71 16.04 2.22
N ASN A 67 -11.91 14.80 2.70
CA ASN A 67 -13.19 14.08 2.64
C ASN A 67 -13.82 14.06 1.23
N LEU A 68 -12.99 13.97 0.17
CA LEU A 68 -13.44 14.18 -1.21
C LEU A 68 -14.57 13.24 -1.63
N THR A 69 -14.52 11.97 -1.24
CA THR A 69 -15.56 10.99 -1.58
C THR A 69 -16.90 11.39 -0.96
N HIS A 70 -16.89 11.73 0.33
CA HIS A 70 -18.11 12.10 1.05
C HIS A 70 -18.70 13.42 0.57
N GLU A 71 -17.85 14.43 0.32
CA GLU A 71 -18.28 15.72 -0.21
C GLU A 71 -18.82 15.60 -1.65
N SER A 72 -18.17 14.80 -2.50
CA SER A 72 -18.64 14.51 -3.85
C SER A 72 -20.01 13.82 -3.85
N GLN A 73 -20.19 12.81 -3.01
CA GLN A 73 -21.47 12.13 -2.87
C GLN A 73 -22.57 13.08 -2.36
N SER A 74 -22.28 13.89 -1.33
CA SER A 74 -23.22 14.88 -0.82
C SER A 74 -23.71 15.84 -1.92
N MET A 75 -22.80 16.33 -2.76
CA MET A 75 -23.14 17.20 -3.89
C MET A 75 -23.98 16.49 -4.94
N GLN A 76 -23.67 15.25 -5.27
CA GLN A 76 -24.46 14.44 -6.24
C GLN A 76 -25.89 14.18 -5.73
N GLU A 77 -26.08 14.04 -4.43
CA GLU A 77 -27.37 13.86 -3.76
C GLU A 77 -28.15 15.18 -3.57
N GLY A 78 -27.67 16.31 -4.13
CA GLY A 78 -28.30 17.62 -4.00
C GLY A 78 -28.03 18.31 -2.65
N GLY A 79 -27.08 17.80 -1.87
CA GLY A 79 -26.64 18.42 -0.62
C GLY A 79 -25.62 19.54 -0.85
N TRP A 80 -24.99 19.96 0.23
CA TRP A 80 -23.95 20.99 0.25
C TRP A 80 -22.72 20.47 1.01
N HIS A 81 -21.65 21.24 0.98
CA HIS A 81 -20.40 20.99 1.72
C HIS A 81 -20.66 20.73 3.21
N ARG A 82 -20.14 19.63 3.76
CA ARG A 82 -20.43 19.14 5.12
C ARG A 82 -19.23 19.22 6.06
N SER A 83 -18.01 19.31 5.52
CA SER A 83 -16.78 19.28 6.32
C SER A 83 -15.74 20.27 5.81
N LEU A 84 -14.86 20.73 6.70
CA LEU A 84 -13.76 21.63 6.31
C LEU A 84 -12.52 20.86 5.80
N GLY A 85 -12.42 19.57 6.06
CA GLY A 85 -11.23 18.79 5.79
C GLY A 85 -10.02 19.22 6.64
N LEU A 86 -8.90 18.50 6.46
CA LEU A 86 -7.66 18.73 7.19
C LEU A 86 -6.60 19.35 6.26
N GLY A 87 -5.80 20.29 6.79
CA GLY A 87 -4.57 20.74 6.16
C GLY A 87 -3.42 19.76 6.45
N LEU A 88 -2.50 19.59 5.51
CA LEU A 88 -1.35 18.69 5.66
C LEU A 88 -0.12 19.36 6.29
N LYS A 89 0.02 20.69 6.13
CA LYS A 89 1.17 21.41 6.68
C LYS A 89 1.27 21.23 8.20
N GLY A 90 2.45 20.83 8.67
CA GLY A 90 2.74 20.56 10.08
C GLY A 90 2.19 19.23 10.61
N LYS A 91 1.52 18.42 9.78
CA LYS A 91 1.11 17.06 10.11
C LYS A 91 2.27 16.08 9.92
N THR A 92 2.22 14.96 10.60
CA THR A 92 3.22 13.89 10.50
C THR A 92 2.82 12.84 9.47
N LEU A 93 3.67 12.64 8.45
CA LEU A 93 3.59 11.55 7.51
C LEU A 93 4.51 10.42 7.95
N GLY A 94 3.96 9.30 8.39
CA GLY A 94 4.71 8.10 8.71
C GLY A 94 4.84 7.17 7.51
N LEU A 95 6.05 6.74 7.22
CA LEU A 95 6.34 5.83 6.11
C LEU A 95 6.80 4.47 6.65
N TYR A 96 5.92 3.48 6.57
CA TYR A 96 6.24 2.10 6.86
C TYR A 96 6.93 1.49 5.64
N GLY A 97 8.23 1.78 5.50
CA GLY A 97 9.07 1.46 4.36
C GLY A 97 9.57 2.71 3.61
N LEU A 98 10.89 2.94 3.59
CA LEU A 98 11.54 4.06 2.90
C LEU A 98 12.38 3.58 1.71
N GLY A 99 11.80 2.67 0.90
CA GLY A 99 12.38 2.22 -0.37
C GLY A 99 12.11 3.20 -1.52
N LYS A 100 12.18 2.69 -2.77
CA LYS A 100 12.00 3.50 -3.98
C LYS A 100 10.66 4.28 -4.00
N LEU A 101 9.56 3.65 -3.61
CA LEU A 101 8.23 4.31 -3.59
C LEU A 101 8.09 5.22 -2.36
N GLY A 102 8.45 4.73 -1.16
CA GLY A 102 8.39 5.53 0.06
C GLY A 102 9.20 6.82 -0.03
N SER A 103 10.38 6.80 -0.67
CA SER A 103 11.17 8.02 -0.86
C SER A 103 10.53 9.03 -1.83
N GLN A 104 9.75 8.57 -2.82
CA GLN A 104 8.98 9.49 -3.66
C GLN A 104 7.82 10.13 -2.89
N VAL A 105 7.14 9.33 -2.07
CA VAL A 105 6.05 9.83 -1.20
C VAL A 105 6.60 10.81 -0.16
N ALA A 106 7.78 10.53 0.43
CA ALA A 106 8.47 11.44 1.35
C ALA A 106 8.69 12.84 0.77
N LYS A 107 9.26 12.91 -0.45
CA LYS A 107 9.55 14.18 -1.13
C LYS A 107 8.30 15.05 -1.33
N VAL A 108 7.18 14.44 -1.66
CA VAL A 108 5.92 15.19 -1.83
C VAL A 108 5.37 15.62 -0.47
N GLY A 109 5.50 14.79 0.58
CA GLY A 109 5.14 15.15 1.95
C GLY A 109 5.91 16.38 2.46
N GLN A 110 7.20 16.40 2.21
CA GLN A 110 8.06 17.55 2.53
C GLN A 110 7.61 18.80 1.78
N ALA A 111 7.24 18.67 0.49
CA ALA A 111 6.72 19.80 -0.30
C ALA A 111 5.38 20.34 0.24
N PHE A 112 4.56 19.51 0.88
CA PHE A 112 3.37 19.93 1.63
C PHE A 112 3.68 20.51 3.01
N GLY A 113 4.94 20.54 3.42
CA GLY A 113 5.36 21.02 4.74
C GLY A 113 4.98 20.06 5.87
N MET A 114 4.89 18.75 5.57
CA MET A 114 4.69 17.72 6.58
C MET A 114 6.02 17.36 7.25
N HIS A 115 5.95 16.92 8.51
CA HIS A 115 7.04 16.23 9.17
C HIS A 115 7.05 14.77 8.70
N VAL A 116 8.16 14.30 8.12
CA VAL A 116 8.24 12.95 7.56
C VAL A 116 9.11 12.08 8.44
N ILE A 117 8.53 10.99 8.93
CA ILE A 117 9.19 9.97 9.74
C ILE A 117 9.12 8.62 9.06
N ALA A 118 10.09 7.74 9.27
CA ALA A 118 10.10 6.44 8.63
C ALA A 118 10.67 5.32 9.51
N TRP A 119 10.20 4.11 9.23
CA TRP A 119 10.74 2.88 9.75
C TRP A 119 10.63 1.74 8.76
N SER A 120 11.64 0.89 8.71
CA SER A 120 11.55 -0.48 8.18
C SER A 120 12.66 -1.34 8.76
N THR A 121 12.54 -2.67 8.65
CA THR A 121 13.45 -3.63 9.28
C THR A 121 14.94 -3.42 8.91
N ASN A 122 15.20 -2.95 7.70
CA ASN A 122 16.57 -2.75 7.20
C ASN A 122 16.88 -1.28 6.91
N LEU A 123 16.07 -0.35 7.43
CA LEU A 123 16.31 1.09 7.27
C LEU A 123 17.45 1.52 8.18
N THR A 124 18.32 2.36 7.64
CA THR A 124 19.44 2.96 8.39
C THR A 124 19.22 4.44 8.60
N GLN A 125 19.85 4.99 9.65
CA GLN A 125 19.86 6.42 9.91
C GLN A 125 20.43 7.20 8.72
N ASP A 126 21.53 6.71 8.12
CA ASP A 126 22.16 7.38 6.98
C ASP A 126 21.20 7.51 5.79
N ARG A 127 20.43 6.47 5.53
CA ARG A 127 19.41 6.51 4.45
C ARG A 127 18.30 7.53 4.76
N CYS A 128 17.94 7.69 6.01
CA CYS A 128 16.98 8.72 6.43
C CYS A 128 17.57 10.12 6.27
N ASN A 129 18.82 10.31 6.68
CA ASN A 129 19.52 11.58 6.55
C ASN A 129 19.66 12.04 5.09
N GLU A 130 19.94 11.10 4.16
CA GLU A 130 20.00 11.39 2.71
C GLU A 130 18.69 11.96 2.14
N LEU A 131 17.57 11.64 2.76
CA LEU A 131 16.23 11.98 2.28
C LEU A 131 15.55 13.06 3.14
N ASP A 132 16.25 13.60 4.14
CA ASP A 132 15.69 14.52 5.13
C ASP A 132 14.42 13.96 5.79
N VAL A 133 14.50 12.69 6.24
CA VAL A 133 13.44 11.94 6.91
C VAL A 133 13.91 11.54 8.29
N GLU A 134 13.10 11.68 9.32
CA GLU A 134 13.45 11.23 10.66
C GLU A 134 13.33 9.71 10.78
N TYR A 135 14.38 9.07 11.31
CA TYR A 135 14.37 7.65 11.64
C TYR A 135 13.79 7.45 13.03
N VAL A 136 12.76 6.64 13.14
CA VAL A 136 12.09 6.34 14.41
C VAL A 136 11.93 4.82 14.62
N SER A 137 11.56 4.38 15.80
CA SER A 137 11.17 3.00 16.05
C SER A 137 9.82 2.67 15.39
N LYS A 138 9.52 1.38 15.23
CA LYS A 138 8.21 0.95 14.69
C LYS A 138 7.05 1.50 15.51
N GLU A 139 7.15 1.44 16.84
CA GLU A 139 6.09 1.94 17.72
C GLU A 139 5.92 3.46 17.59
N GLU A 140 7.00 4.21 17.59
CA GLU A 140 6.97 5.67 17.40
C GLU A 140 6.38 6.06 16.05
N LEU A 141 6.70 5.32 14.98
CA LEU A 141 6.11 5.53 13.66
C LEU A 141 4.58 5.53 13.73
N PHE A 142 3.98 4.51 14.35
CA PHE A 142 2.53 4.40 14.48
C PHE A 142 1.95 5.46 15.41
N ARG A 143 2.61 5.73 16.56
CA ARG A 143 2.13 6.71 17.55
C ARG A 143 2.15 8.15 17.07
N GLN A 144 3.15 8.51 16.27
CA GLN A 144 3.35 9.91 15.86
C GLN A 144 2.64 10.26 14.55
N SER A 145 2.31 9.28 13.70
CA SER A 145 1.71 9.52 12.40
C SER A 145 0.29 10.09 12.49
N ASP A 146 0.04 11.15 11.73
CA ASP A 146 -1.31 11.60 11.38
C ASP A 146 -1.79 10.86 10.10
N PHE A 147 -0.87 10.60 9.18
CA PHE A 147 -1.07 9.77 8.00
C PHE A 147 0.02 8.71 7.97
N LEU A 148 -0.35 7.44 8.07
CA LEU A 148 0.58 6.31 7.99
C LEU A 148 0.43 5.63 6.63
N SER A 149 1.50 5.62 5.82
CA SER A 149 1.50 5.01 4.50
C SER A 149 2.44 3.82 4.42
N ILE A 150 1.92 2.70 3.90
CA ILE A 150 2.62 1.42 3.83
C ILE A 150 3.31 1.24 2.48
N HIS A 151 4.63 1.03 2.49
CA HIS A 151 5.49 0.81 1.33
C HIS A 151 6.44 -0.38 1.50
N MET A 152 6.01 -1.37 2.28
CA MET A 152 6.77 -2.60 2.53
C MET A 152 6.55 -3.64 1.43
N VAL A 153 7.57 -4.44 1.16
CA VAL A 153 7.43 -5.65 0.33
C VAL A 153 6.77 -6.74 1.16
N LEU A 154 5.81 -7.45 0.57
CA LEU A 154 5.19 -8.61 1.22
C LEU A 154 6.20 -9.76 1.32
N SER A 155 6.37 -10.27 2.51
CA SER A 155 7.19 -11.44 2.87
C SER A 155 6.60 -12.08 4.11
N ASP A 156 7.11 -13.23 4.53
CA ASP A 156 6.66 -13.89 5.78
C ASP A 156 6.84 -12.98 7.00
N ARG A 157 7.87 -12.12 7.00
CA ARG A 157 8.12 -11.15 8.09
C ARG A 157 7.19 -9.95 8.09
N THR A 158 6.60 -9.60 6.96
CA THR A 158 5.74 -8.40 6.81
C THR A 158 4.26 -8.75 6.69
N ARG A 159 3.93 -10.02 6.50
CA ARG A 159 2.54 -10.50 6.52
C ARG A 159 1.95 -10.30 7.91
N GLY A 160 0.80 -9.63 7.99
CA GLY A 160 0.11 -9.31 9.24
C GLY A 160 0.93 -8.43 10.20
N SER A 161 1.96 -7.74 9.69
CA SER A 161 2.82 -6.89 10.54
C SER A 161 2.15 -5.59 10.99
N VAL A 162 0.98 -5.28 10.44
CA VAL A 162 0.04 -4.28 10.94
C VAL A 162 -1.20 -5.02 11.41
N SER A 163 -1.32 -5.18 12.70
CA SER A 163 -2.38 -5.91 13.40
C SER A 163 -3.09 -5.01 14.41
N GLU A 164 -3.98 -5.56 15.21
CA GLU A 164 -4.63 -4.87 16.33
C GLU A 164 -3.63 -4.08 17.18
N LYS A 165 -2.48 -4.68 17.48
CA LYS A 165 -1.42 -4.06 18.29
C LYS A 165 -0.94 -2.76 17.67
N GLU A 166 -0.57 -2.76 16.39
CA GLU A 166 -0.07 -1.58 15.68
C GLU A 166 -1.17 -0.54 15.48
N LEU A 167 -2.40 -0.98 15.16
CA LEU A 167 -3.55 -0.10 15.04
C LEU A 167 -3.88 0.59 16.37
N ASN A 168 -3.69 -0.11 17.50
CA ASN A 168 -3.86 0.46 18.84
C ASN A 168 -2.77 1.48 19.22
N TRP A 169 -1.66 1.52 18.56
CA TRP A 169 -0.66 2.58 18.73
C TRP A 169 -1.01 3.88 17.99
N MET A 170 -1.80 3.80 16.92
CA MET A 170 -2.12 4.98 16.10
C MET A 170 -2.94 6.01 16.89
N LYS A 171 -2.89 7.26 16.48
CA LYS A 171 -3.79 8.31 16.98
C LYS A 171 -5.22 8.02 16.55
N ARG A 172 -6.20 8.48 17.33
CA ARG A 172 -7.63 8.32 16.97
C ARG A 172 -8.04 9.09 15.71
N ASP A 173 -7.36 10.18 15.43
CA ASP A 173 -7.55 11.04 14.25
C ASP A 173 -6.59 10.70 13.10
N ALA A 174 -5.82 9.62 13.21
CA ALA A 174 -4.90 9.18 12.16
C ALA A 174 -5.59 8.38 11.05
N PHE A 175 -4.97 8.42 9.88
CA PHE A 175 -5.38 7.68 8.68
C PHE A 175 -4.33 6.64 8.29
N LEU A 176 -4.79 5.46 7.88
CA LEU A 176 -3.94 4.39 7.32
C LEU A 176 -4.08 4.34 5.80
N ILE A 177 -2.96 4.34 5.08
CA ILE A 177 -2.93 4.22 3.63
C ILE A 177 -2.13 2.98 3.23
N ASN A 178 -2.72 2.09 2.42
CA ASN A 178 -2.04 0.90 1.92
C ASN A 178 -2.17 0.77 0.41
N THR A 179 -1.12 1.15 -0.31
CA THR A 179 -0.96 0.97 -1.75
C THR A 179 0.13 -0.08 -2.07
N SER A 180 0.51 -0.87 -1.08
CA SER A 180 1.57 -1.88 -1.21
C SER A 180 1.01 -3.28 -1.44
N ARG A 181 0.64 -4.01 -0.38
CA ARG A 181 0.05 -5.36 -0.45
C ARG A 181 -0.96 -5.54 0.67
N GLY A 182 -2.15 -6.07 0.33
CA GLY A 182 -3.24 -6.31 1.30
C GLY A 182 -2.80 -7.10 2.54
N PRO A 183 -2.16 -8.27 2.39
CA PRO A 183 -1.80 -9.13 3.52
C PRO A 183 -0.76 -8.55 4.50
N ILE A 184 -0.22 -7.35 4.28
CA ILE A 184 0.63 -6.66 5.28
C ILE A 184 -0.21 -6.21 6.46
N VAL A 185 -1.46 -5.84 6.21
CA VAL A 185 -2.45 -5.46 7.24
C VAL A 185 -3.35 -6.66 7.52
N ASN A 186 -3.61 -6.93 8.79
CA ASN A 186 -4.66 -7.86 9.17
C ASN A 186 -6.01 -7.19 8.88
N GLU A 187 -6.77 -7.76 7.96
CA GLU A 187 -8.01 -7.16 7.46
C GLU A 187 -9.11 -7.13 8.53
N SER A 188 -9.25 -8.18 9.35
CA SER A 188 -10.23 -8.21 10.44
C SER A 188 -9.94 -7.16 11.49
N ASP A 189 -8.66 -7.00 11.88
CA ASP A 189 -8.25 -6.01 12.87
C ASP A 189 -8.47 -4.57 12.35
N LEU A 190 -8.21 -4.35 11.04
CA LEU A 190 -8.47 -3.06 10.41
C LEU A 190 -9.98 -2.74 10.40
N LEU A 191 -10.83 -3.71 10.04
CA LEU A 191 -12.29 -3.53 10.05
C LEU A 191 -12.80 -3.22 11.45
N GLU A 192 -12.29 -3.89 12.48
CA GLU A 192 -12.62 -3.62 13.87
C GLU A 192 -12.17 -2.21 14.30
N ALA A 193 -10.93 -1.82 13.96
CA ALA A 193 -10.41 -0.50 14.28
C ALA A 193 -11.21 0.63 13.63
N LEU A 194 -11.70 0.43 12.40
CA LEU A 194 -12.57 1.38 11.71
C LEU A 194 -13.98 1.40 12.33
N GLY A 195 -14.57 0.22 12.59
CA GLY A 195 -15.91 0.11 13.17
C GLY A 195 -16.00 0.65 14.60
N SER A 196 -14.93 0.56 15.38
CA SER A 196 -14.82 1.11 16.73
C SER A 196 -14.33 2.56 16.79
N TYR A 197 -14.09 3.21 15.65
CA TYR A 197 -13.51 4.57 15.56
C TYR A 197 -12.16 4.67 16.30
N ARG A 198 -11.37 3.60 16.27
CA ARG A 198 -10.02 3.58 16.86
C ARG A 198 -9.04 4.41 16.06
N ILE A 199 -9.25 4.48 14.73
CA ILE A 199 -8.58 5.37 13.79
C ILE A 199 -9.63 6.14 12.98
N ALA A 200 -9.26 7.29 12.41
CA ALA A 200 -10.19 8.14 11.69
C ALA A 200 -10.64 7.55 10.34
N GLY A 201 -9.80 6.76 9.71
CA GLY A 201 -10.13 6.13 8.43
C GLY A 201 -8.96 5.39 7.80
N ALA A 202 -9.26 4.71 6.70
CA ALA A 202 -8.25 4.06 5.88
C ALA A 202 -8.56 4.20 4.39
N ALA A 203 -7.51 4.21 3.56
CA ALA A 203 -7.62 4.10 2.11
C ALA A 203 -6.70 2.99 1.60
N VAL A 204 -7.28 2.04 0.89
CA VAL A 204 -6.57 0.85 0.42
C VAL A 204 -6.79 0.63 -1.07
N ASP A 205 -5.71 0.31 -1.80
CA ASP A 205 -5.73 -0.08 -3.22
C ASP A 205 -5.48 -1.59 -3.38
N VAL A 206 -5.29 -2.29 -2.26
CA VAL A 206 -4.89 -3.70 -2.23
C VAL A 206 -5.66 -4.45 -1.15
N PHE A 207 -6.05 -5.69 -1.44
CA PHE A 207 -6.85 -6.55 -0.58
C PHE A 207 -6.17 -7.89 -0.34
N ALA A 208 -6.55 -8.58 0.75
CA ALA A 208 -6.00 -9.89 1.10
C ALA A 208 -6.45 -11.00 0.15
N VAL A 209 -7.65 -10.89 -0.41
CA VAL A 209 -8.24 -11.85 -1.36
C VAL A 209 -8.07 -11.42 -2.81
N SER A 210 -8.01 -12.41 -3.71
CA SER A 210 -7.99 -12.16 -5.16
C SER A 210 -9.29 -11.51 -5.61
N TYR A 211 -9.20 -10.54 -6.54
CA TYR A 211 -10.35 -9.86 -7.16
C TYR A 211 -11.36 -10.80 -7.85
N THR A 212 -11.03 -12.07 -8.05
CA THR A 212 -11.91 -13.05 -8.66
C THR A 212 -13.19 -13.34 -7.85
N HIS A 213 -13.23 -12.93 -6.57
CA HIS A 213 -14.41 -13.10 -5.71
C HIS A 213 -15.13 -11.80 -5.37
N LEU A 214 -14.58 -10.65 -5.77
CA LEU A 214 -15.25 -9.36 -5.62
C LEU A 214 -16.09 -9.11 -6.87
N THR A 215 -17.31 -9.64 -6.91
CA THR A 215 -18.35 -9.14 -7.80
C THR A 215 -18.78 -7.77 -7.28
N LEU A 216 -18.08 -6.72 -7.71
CA LEU A 216 -18.61 -5.36 -7.55
C LEU A 216 -19.94 -5.33 -8.33
N PRO A 217 -21.04 -4.90 -7.70
CA PRO A 217 -22.25 -4.61 -8.46
C PRO A 217 -21.91 -3.43 -9.38
N THR A 218 -21.62 -3.75 -10.64
CA THR A 218 -21.55 -2.77 -11.72
C THR A 218 -22.96 -2.25 -11.97
N ARG A 219 -23.40 -1.29 -11.19
CA ARG A 219 -24.45 -0.40 -11.64
C ARG A 219 -23.78 0.71 -12.44
N LEU A 220 -23.65 0.47 -13.73
CA LEU A 220 -23.62 1.54 -14.70
C LEU A 220 -25.06 2.01 -14.86
N SER A 221 -25.39 3.13 -14.29
CA SER A 221 -26.57 3.91 -14.62
C SER A 221 -26.11 5.18 -15.30
#